data_879b2e382344f520d2d60cfced3c3149
#
_entry.id   879b2e382344f520d2d60cfced3c3149
#
_cell.length_a   1.000
_cell.length_b   1.000
_cell.length_c   1.000
_cell.angle_alpha   90.00
_cell.angle_beta   90.00
_cell.angle_gamma   90.00
#
_symmetry.space_group_name_H-M   'P 1'
#
loop_
_entity.id
_entity.type
_entity.pdbx_description
1 polymer ?
#
loop_
_entity_poly.entity_id
_entity_poly.type
_entity_poly.pdbx_seq_one_letter_code
_entity_poly.pdbx_strand_id
1 'polypeptide(L)'
;MPKCHEEIVMKNALKLLVSITEVNEALDAFNGGADIIDIKNPKEGALGANFPWVITKVRRILGDEAQISATIGDMPNLPGTASLAALGVAYSGANYVKVGLFGPSSFDDALYMMKNVVRSVKDYNSKTKVIASGYADYAKFKGLNPLMLPKIAYESGADGVLIDVKNKGEANLFDFLDSHKLRFFVDESHKLGLTVALAGGLRKGDVIRIQELNADIIGVRRAVCERFNGKFGRVQKDFVSDFVRVINSIKMIATDSTSMHDLS
;
A
#
# COMPACT_ATOMS: atom_id res chain seq x y z
N MET A 1 -34.05 -13.60 24.76
CA MET A 1 -33.17 -13.57 23.60
C MET A 1 -32.45 -12.25 23.62
N PRO A 2 -31.11 -12.18 23.79
CA PRO A 2 -30.40 -10.94 23.75
C PRO A 2 -30.29 -10.47 22.29
N LYS A 3 -30.70 -9.24 22.02
CA LYS A 3 -30.49 -8.56 20.75
C LYS A 3 -28.97 -8.35 20.58
N CYS A 4 -28.36 -8.99 19.59
CA CYS A 4 -27.05 -8.60 19.12
C CYS A 4 -27.13 -7.14 18.65
N HIS A 5 -26.54 -6.25 19.38
CA HIS A 5 -26.17 -4.93 18.86
C HIS A 5 -25.00 -5.20 17.92
N GLU A 6 -25.24 -5.18 16.62
CA GLU A 6 -24.16 -4.96 15.66
C GLU A 6 -23.63 -3.55 15.93
N GLU A 7 -22.47 -3.47 16.58
CA GLU A 7 -21.71 -2.22 16.64
C GLU A 7 -21.43 -1.80 15.19
N ILE A 8 -22.02 -0.68 14.78
CA ILE A 8 -21.67 -0.02 13.51
C ILE A 8 -20.23 0.47 13.67
N VAL A 9 -19.28 -0.38 13.27
CA VAL A 9 -17.87 0.00 13.17
C VAL A 9 -17.80 1.09 12.12
N MET A 10 -17.56 2.32 12.57
CA MET A 10 -17.32 3.46 11.68
C MET A 10 -16.20 3.08 10.71
N LYS A 11 -16.54 2.85 9.45
CA LYS A 11 -15.57 2.53 8.42
C LYS A 11 -14.52 3.64 8.37
N ASN A 12 -13.25 3.29 8.58
CA ASN A 12 -12.15 4.22 8.39
C ASN A 12 -12.19 4.78 6.96
N ALA A 13 -11.92 6.08 6.81
CA ALA A 13 -11.87 6.68 5.48
C ALA A 13 -10.76 6.02 4.66
N LEU A 14 -11.10 5.53 3.45
CA LEU A 14 -10.13 4.98 2.51
C LEU A 14 -9.10 6.05 2.15
N LYS A 15 -7.81 5.78 2.37
CA LYS A 15 -6.70 6.67 2.07
C LYS A 15 -6.15 6.42 0.68
N LEU A 16 -5.76 7.50 0.00
CA LEU A 16 -5.10 7.44 -1.31
C LEU A 16 -3.57 7.45 -1.16
N LEU A 17 -2.93 6.38 -1.59
CA LEU A 17 -1.48 6.30 -1.75
C LEU A 17 -1.13 6.51 -3.23
N VAL A 18 -0.33 7.53 -3.53
CA VAL A 18 0.14 7.82 -4.89
C VAL A 18 1.62 7.49 -5.02
N SER A 19 1.94 6.53 -5.91
CA SER A 19 3.33 6.18 -6.18
C SER A 19 3.97 7.19 -7.15
N ILE A 20 5.14 7.70 -6.76
CA ILE A 20 5.97 8.63 -7.52
C ILE A 20 7.34 8.02 -7.85
N THR A 21 7.99 8.51 -8.88
CA THR A 21 9.35 8.09 -9.28
C THR A 21 10.36 9.22 -9.15
N GLU A 22 9.91 10.45 -9.24
CA GLU A 22 10.74 11.64 -9.25
C GLU A 22 10.24 12.68 -8.25
N VAL A 23 11.16 13.51 -7.79
CA VAL A 23 10.90 14.56 -6.78
C VAL A 23 9.81 15.54 -7.22
N ASN A 24 9.77 15.89 -8.51
CA ASN A 24 8.79 16.86 -9.02
C ASN A 24 7.35 16.34 -8.97
N GLU A 25 7.15 15.01 -9.05
CA GLU A 25 5.84 14.36 -8.90
C GLU A 25 5.30 14.45 -7.46
N ALA A 26 6.18 14.64 -6.47
CA ALA A 26 5.80 14.66 -5.06
C ALA A 26 4.86 15.84 -4.73
N LEU A 27 5.17 17.04 -5.25
CA LEU A 27 4.32 18.22 -5.08
C LEU A 27 2.96 18.05 -5.78
N ASP A 28 2.95 17.48 -7.00
CA ASP A 28 1.71 17.25 -7.74
C ASP A 28 0.80 16.24 -7.00
N ALA A 29 1.38 15.16 -6.49
CA ALA A 29 0.65 14.17 -5.70
C ALA A 29 0.12 14.76 -4.39
N PHE A 30 0.97 15.47 -3.63
CA PHE A 30 0.62 16.08 -2.35
C PHE A 30 -0.46 17.17 -2.51
N ASN A 31 -0.24 18.12 -3.43
CA ASN A 31 -1.19 19.20 -3.71
C ASN A 31 -2.49 18.70 -4.38
N GLY A 32 -2.48 17.52 -4.95
CA GLY A 32 -3.65 16.83 -5.47
C GLY A 32 -4.50 16.16 -4.39
N GLY A 33 -3.98 16.10 -3.15
CA GLY A 33 -4.70 15.54 -1.99
C GLY A 33 -4.41 14.06 -1.71
N ALA A 34 -3.28 13.51 -2.19
CA ALA A 34 -2.84 12.19 -1.79
C ALA A 34 -2.52 12.15 -0.29
N ASP A 35 -3.03 11.16 0.44
CA ASP A 35 -2.76 10.96 1.86
C ASP A 35 -1.33 10.44 2.11
N ILE A 36 -0.81 9.64 1.19
CA ILE A 36 0.52 9.02 1.30
C ILE A 36 1.25 9.16 -0.03
N ILE A 37 2.45 9.74 0.02
CA ILE A 37 3.36 9.85 -1.12
C ILE A 37 4.31 8.66 -1.10
N ASP A 38 4.22 7.79 -2.10
CA ASP A 38 4.93 6.53 -2.15
C ASP A 38 6.09 6.57 -3.16
N ILE A 39 7.31 6.53 -2.65
CA ILE A 39 8.52 6.67 -3.47
C ILE A 39 8.99 5.29 -3.93
N LYS A 40 9.03 5.07 -5.25
CA LYS A 40 9.53 3.84 -5.86
C LYS A 40 10.23 4.06 -7.19
N ASN A 41 11.00 3.07 -7.62
CA ASN A 41 11.69 3.06 -8.91
C ASN A 41 11.23 1.85 -9.76
N PRO A 42 10.28 2.03 -10.70
CA PRO A 42 9.79 0.93 -11.54
C PRO A 42 10.85 0.27 -12.44
N LYS A 43 12.01 0.89 -12.61
CA LYS A 43 13.14 0.30 -13.36
C LYS A 43 13.78 -0.87 -12.61
N GLU A 44 13.64 -0.91 -11.30
CA GLU A 44 14.15 -1.97 -10.42
C GLU A 44 13.08 -2.99 -10.00
N GLY A 45 11.84 -2.80 -10.43
CA GLY A 45 10.75 -3.73 -10.14
C GLY A 45 9.43 -3.08 -9.75
N ALA A 46 8.41 -3.88 -9.49
CA ALA A 46 7.09 -3.37 -9.11
C ALA A 46 7.11 -2.59 -7.79
N LEU A 47 7.91 -3.07 -6.84
CA LEU A 47 8.25 -2.40 -5.59
C LEU A 47 9.73 -1.99 -5.58
N GLY A 48 10.30 -1.62 -6.74
CA GLY A 48 11.71 -1.26 -6.90
C GLY A 48 12.12 -0.10 -6.00
N ALA A 49 13.29 -0.20 -5.37
CA ALA A 49 13.82 0.81 -4.47
C ALA A 49 14.22 2.08 -5.22
N ASN A 50 14.03 3.22 -4.58
CA ASN A 50 14.57 4.49 -5.05
C ASN A 50 15.77 4.90 -4.17
N PHE A 51 16.56 5.84 -4.65
CA PHE A 51 17.78 6.27 -3.97
C PHE A 51 17.48 7.05 -2.67
N PRO A 52 18.30 6.88 -1.61
CA PRO A 52 18.12 7.58 -0.33
C PRO A 52 18.03 9.11 -0.48
N TRP A 53 18.83 9.71 -1.35
CA TRP A 53 18.79 11.16 -1.59
C TRP A 53 17.49 11.64 -2.24
N VAL A 54 16.78 10.78 -3.00
CA VAL A 54 15.45 11.11 -3.55
C VAL A 54 14.44 11.15 -2.41
N ILE A 55 14.45 10.15 -1.51
CA ILE A 55 13.58 10.10 -0.33
C ILE A 55 13.81 11.33 0.56
N THR A 56 15.06 11.62 0.88
CA THR A 56 15.45 12.79 1.69
C THR A 56 15.02 14.10 1.04
N LYS A 57 15.15 14.22 -0.28
CA LYS A 57 14.74 15.43 -1.01
C LYS A 57 13.22 15.61 -1.00
N VAL A 58 12.45 14.53 -1.18
CA VAL A 58 10.98 14.56 -1.07
C VAL A 58 10.57 14.98 0.35
N ARG A 59 11.18 14.41 1.41
CA ARG A 59 10.93 14.78 2.80
C ARG A 59 11.18 16.28 3.04
N ARG A 60 12.29 16.81 2.54
CA ARG A 60 12.64 18.24 2.69
C ARG A 60 11.64 19.17 2.00
N ILE A 61 11.12 18.77 0.82
CA ILE A 61 10.19 19.59 0.04
C ILE A 61 8.79 19.57 0.64
N LEU A 62 8.31 18.40 1.10
CA LEU A 62 6.95 18.24 1.60
C LEU A 62 6.81 18.53 3.11
N GLY A 63 7.92 18.60 3.85
CA GLY A 63 7.91 18.83 5.30
C GLY A 63 7.41 17.61 6.10
N ASP A 64 7.27 17.78 7.41
CA ASP A 64 6.95 16.70 8.34
C ASP A 64 5.47 16.29 8.35
N GLU A 65 4.59 17.13 7.83
CA GLU A 65 3.15 16.84 7.74
C GLU A 65 2.82 15.79 6.68
N ALA A 66 3.66 15.65 5.63
CA ALA A 66 3.44 14.67 4.58
C ALA A 66 3.74 13.25 5.07
N GLN A 67 2.83 12.32 4.79
CA GLN A 67 3.08 10.90 5.00
C GLN A 67 3.86 10.33 3.82
N ILE A 68 5.09 9.89 4.05
CA ILE A 68 5.98 9.36 3.02
C ILE A 68 6.17 7.86 3.23
N SER A 69 5.89 7.10 2.18
CA SER A 69 6.20 5.69 2.05
C SER A 69 7.36 5.51 1.07
N ALA A 70 8.25 4.58 1.35
CA ALA A 70 9.25 4.15 0.37
C ALA A 70 9.48 2.65 0.46
N THR A 71 9.88 2.05 -0.66
CA THR A 71 10.11 0.62 -0.76
C THR A 71 11.60 0.31 -0.79
N ILE A 72 11.98 -0.84 -0.21
CA ILE A 72 13.35 -1.35 -0.23
C ILE A 72 13.67 -2.23 -1.46
N GLY A 73 12.67 -2.49 -2.28
CA GLY A 73 12.82 -3.31 -3.49
C GLY A 73 12.01 -4.60 -3.46
N ASP A 74 12.00 -5.28 -4.61
CA ASP A 74 11.56 -6.67 -4.76
C ASP A 74 12.69 -7.57 -4.20
N MET A 75 12.71 -7.77 -2.88
CA MET A 75 13.85 -8.34 -2.17
C MET A 75 14.03 -9.82 -2.46
N PRO A 76 15.25 -10.25 -2.86
CA PRO A 76 15.62 -11.65 -2.80
C PRO A 76 15.68 -12.13 -1.34
N ASN A 77 15.74 -13.46 -1.09
CA ASN A 77 15.84 -13.97 0.27
C ASN A 77 17.23 -13.70 0.90
N LEU A 78 17.48 -12.42 1.19
CA LEU A 78 18.71 -11.87 1.79
C LEU A 78 18.36 -10.97 2.98
N PRO A 79 18.03 -11.53 4.14
CA PRO A 79 17.51 -10.79 5.30
C PRO A 79 18.41 -9.66 5.79
N GLY A 80 19.73 -9.89 5.81
CA GLY A 80 20.71 -8.87 6.19
C GLY A 80 20.72 -7.67 5.24
N THR A 81 20.71 -7.92 3.94
CA THR A 81 20.61 -6.85 2.91
C THR A 81 19.29 -6.11 3.02
N ALA A 82 18.18 -6.83 3.21
CA ALA A 82 16.86 -6.23 3.41
C ALA A 82 16.83 -5.31 4.64
N SER A 83 17.45 -5.73 5.75
CA SER A 83 17.54 -4.96 6.99
C SER A 83 18.34 -3.66 6.81
N LEU A 84 19.48 -3.72 6.11
CA LEU A 84 20.29 -2.54 5.82
C LEU A 84 19.56 -1.56 4.88
N ALA A 85 18.87 -2.07 3.85
CA ALA A 85 18.07 -1.25 2.95
C ALA A 85 16.90 -0.58 3.69
N ALA A 86 16.21 -1.31 4.58
CA ALA A 86 15.11 -0.80 5.37
C ALA A 86 15.54 0.30 6.34
N LEU A 87 16.68 0.12 7.01
CA LEU A 87 17.29 1.15 7.85
C LEU A 87 17.62 2.40 7.03
N GLY A 88 18.18 2.25 5.83
CA GLY A 88 18.48 3.35 4.91
C GLY A 88 17.22 4.14 4.51
N VAL A 89 16.11 3.47 4.23
CA VAL A 89 14.82 4.12 3.94
C VAL A 89 14.27 4.87 5.15
N ALA A 90 14.29 4.25 6.33
CA ALA A 90 13.84 4.88 7.58
C ALA A 90 14.70 6.12 7.91
N TYR A 91 16.03 6.00 7.81
CA TYR A 91 16.97 7.11 8.03
C TYR A 91 16.73 8.28 7.04
N SER A 92 16.33 7.99 5.81
CA SER A 92 16.03 8.99 4.78
C SER A 92 14.74 9.78 5.04
N GLY A 93 13.98 9.46 6.10
CA GLY A 93 12.82 10.20 6.55
C GLY A 93 11.47 9.64 6.09
N ALA A 94 11.39 8.37 5.67
CA ALA A 94 10.13 7.72 5.37
C ALA A 94 9.34 7.38 6.66
N ASN A 95 8.01 7.58 6.62
CA ASN A 95 7.10 7.17 7.68
C ASN A 95 6.75 5.67 7.56
N TYR A 96 6.79 5.13 6.33
CA TYR A 96 6.48 3.75 6.01
C TYR A 96 7.60 3.13 5.17
N VAL A 97 8.12 1.99 5.63
CA VAL A 97 9.08 1.16 4.91
C VAL A 97 8.36 -0.06 4.35
N LYS A 98 8.29 -0.20 3.02
CA LYS A 98 7.68 -1.35 2.37
C LYS A 98 8.72 -2.38 1.96
N VAL A 99 8.43 -3.64 2.27
CA VAL A 99 9.30 -4.78 1.97
C VAL A 99 8.64 -5.68 0.93
N GLY A 100 9.13 -5.66 -0.30
CA GLY A 100 8.66 -6.56 -1.35
C GLY A 100 9.18 -7.98 -1.16
N LEU A 101 8.35 -8.91 -0.66
CA LEU A 101 8.70 -10.31 -0.39
C LEU A 101 8.68 -11.13 -1.69
N PHE A 102 9.65 -10.86 -2.57
CA PHE A 102 9.76 -11.50 -3.88
C PHE A 102 10.54 -12.82 -3.83
N GLY A 103 11.68 -12.85 -3.12
CA GLY A 103 12.56 -14.00 -3.03
C GLY A 103 12.14 -15.06 -2.02
N PRO A 104 11.65 -14.71 -0.82
CA PRO A 104 11.10 -15.69 0.11
C PRO A 104 9.90 -16.42 -0.51
N SER A 105 9.95 -17.75 -0.54
CA SER A 105 8.86 -18.59 -1.09
C SER A 105 8.15 -19.41 -0.02
N SER A 106 8.70 -19.47 1.20
CA SER A 106 8.12 -20.13 2.36
C SER A 106 7.68 -19.12 3.42
N PHE A 107 6.76 -19.54 4.30
CA PHE A 107 6.35 -18.76 5.47
C PHE A 107 7.53 -18.43 6.37
N ASP A 108 8.38 -19.42 6.67
CA ASP A 108 9.51 -19.28 7.61
C ASP A 108 10.60 -18.33 7.08
N ASP A 109 10.92 -18.39 5.78
CA ASP A 109 11.87 -17.46 5.15
C ASP A 109 11.33 -16.02 5.19
N ALA A 110 10.06 -15.83 4.86
CA ALA A 110 9.44 -14.52 4.88
C ALA A 110 9.34 -13.96 6.30
N LEU A 111 8.95 -14.79 7.27
CA LEU A 111 8.90 -14.41 8.68
C LEU A 111 10.29 -14.04 9.22
N TYR A 112 11.31 -14.83 8.90
CA TYR A 112 12.68 -14.55 9.32
C TYR A 112 13.18 -13.23 8.74
N MET A 113 12.95 -12.99 7.44
CA MET A 113 13.30 -11.71 6.81
C MET A 113 12.57 -10.54 7.49
N MET A 114 11.25 -10.65 7.67
CA MET A 114 10.46 -9.57 8.24
C MET A 114 10.85 -9.26 9.69
N LYS A 115 11.12 -10.27 10.54
CA LYS A 115 11.60 -10.04 11.92
C LYS A 115 12.89 -9.22 11.96
N ASN A 116 13.85 -9.52 11.08
CA ASN A 116 15.12 -8.78 11.02
C ASN A 116 14.94 -7.35 10.48
N VAL A 117 14.09 -7.17 9.46
CA VAL A 117 13.76 -5.83 8.94
C VAL A 117 13.04 -5.00 10.00
N VAL A 118 12.00 -5.53 10.64
CA VAL A 118 11.25 -4.84 11.69
C VAL A 118 12.18 -4.40 12.81
N ARG A 119 13.03 -5.32 13.31
CA ARG A 119 14.02 -4.99 14.33
C ARG A 119 14.92 -3.83 13.90
N SER A 120 15.51 -3.90 12.71
CA SER A 120 16.41 -2.88 12.18
C SER A 120 15.76 -1.49 12.11
N VAL A 121 14.49 -1.43 11.69
CA VAL A 121 13.74 -0.17 11.59
C VAL A 121 13.30 0.34 12.96
N LYS A 122 12.76 -0.55 13.82
CA LYS A 122 12.20 -0.15 15.12
C LYS A 122 13.28 0.22 16.14
N ASP A 123 14.45 -0.41 16.09
CA ASP A 123 15.60 -0.03 16.91
C ASP A 123 16.10 1.38 16.57
N TYR A 124 16.00 1.79 15.30
CA TYR A 124 16.31 3.15 14.86
C TYR A 124 15.20 4.15 15.19
N ASN A 125 13.95 3.83 14.81
CA ASN A 125 12.80 4.70 15.04
C ASN A 125 11.51 3.87 15.19
N SER A 126 11.03 3.75 16.41
CA SER A 126 9.82 2.97 16.74
C SER A 126 8.55 3.49 16.08
N LYS A 127 8.51 4.78 15.66
CA LYS A 127 7.35 5.39 14.98
C LYS A 127 7.29 5.04 13.49
N THR A 128 8.42 4.66 12.85
CA THR A 128 8.43 4.26 11.45
C THR A 128 7.70 2.93 11.29
N LYS A 129 6.71 2.90 10.41
CA LYS A 129 5.89 1.71 10.15
C LYS A 129 6.53 0.81 9.11
N VAL A 130 6.47 -0.50 9.33
CA VAL A 130 6.98 -1.53 8.41
C VAL A 130 5.81 -2.28 7.78
N ILE A 131 5.80 -2.38 6.45
CA ILE A 131 4.71 -2.98 5.67
C ILE A 131 5.23 -4.20 4.92
N ALA A 132 4.72 -5.38 5.25
CA ALA A 132 4.98 -6.61 4.51
C ALA A 132 4.20 -6.59 3.20
N SER A 133 4.91 -6.65 2.06
CA SER A 133 4.29 -6.50 0.75
C SER A 133 4.47 -7.76 -0.09
N GLY A 134 3.39 -8.24 -0.70
CA GLY A 134 3.39 -9.40 -1.60
C GLY A 134 2.69 -9.11 -2.92
N TYR A 135 2.57 -10.13 -3.74
CA TYR A 135 2.14 -9.99 -5.13
C TYR A 135 0.94 -10.89 -5.44
N ALA A 136 -0.10 -10.32 -6.04
CA ALA A 136 -1.29 -11.07 -6.44
C ALA A 136 -0.99 -12.12 -7.51
N ASP A 137 -0.05 -11.83 -8.40
CA ASP A 137 0.40 -12.72 -9.49
C ASP A 137 1.53 -13.70 -9.08
N TYR A 138 1.69 -13.96 -7.78
CA TYR A 138 2.73 -14.79 -7.17
C TYR A 138 2.93 -16.16 -7.82
N ALA A 139 1.86 -16.79 -8.28
CA ALA A 139 1.92 -18.11 -8.92
C ALA A 139 2.75 -18.10 -10.22
N LYS A 140 2.85 -16.96 -10.92
CA LYS A 140 3.61 -16.83 -12.16
C LYS A 140 5.12 -16.97 -11.98
N PHE A 141 5.62 -16.73 -10.77
CA PHE A 141 7.05 -16.82 -10.44
C PHE A 141 7.32 -17.69 -9.22
N LYS A 142 6.36 -18.54 -8.82
CA LYS A 142 6.44 -19.44 -7.67
C LYS A 142 6.78 -18.69 -6.36
N GLY A 143 6.28 -17.47 -6.23
CA GLY A 143 6.49 -16.61 -5.06
C GLY A 143 5.61 -16.99 -3.87
N LEU A 144 5.77 -16.26 -2.78
CA LEU A 144 4.98 -16.40 -1.56
C LEU A 144 3.50 -16.11 -1.83
N ASN A 145 2.61 -16.99 -1.37
CA ASN A 145 1.17 -16.73 -1.40
C ASN A 145 0.85 -15.49 -0.51
N PRO A 146 0.31 -14.39 -1.06
CA PRO A 146 0.08 -13.16 -0.30
C PRO A 146 -0.96 -13.34 0.83
N LEU A 147 -1.79 -14.37 0.82
CA LEU A 147 -2.71 -14.68 1.92
C LEU A 147 -2.00 -15.11 3.21
N MET A 148 -0.69 -15.39 3.16
CA MET A 148 0.14 -15.65 4.35
C MET A 148 0.64 -14.35 5.03
N LEU A 149 0.58 -13.19 4.35
CA LEU A 149 1.12 -11.94 4.84
C LEU A 149 0.52 -11.48 6.17
N PRO A 150 -0.79 -11.60 6.45
CA PRO A 150 -1.33 -11.17 7.73
C PRO A 150 -0.64 -11.84 8.91
N LYS A 151 -0.47 -13.16 8.85
CA LYS A 151 0.21 -13.92 9.90
C LYS A 151 1.71 -13.58 9.99
N ILE A 152 2.40 -13.46 8.84
CA ILE A 152 3.81 -13.07 8.79
C ILE A 152 4.03 -11.68 9.39
N ALA A 153 3.20 -10.70 9.03
CA ALA A 153 3.28 -9.34 9.53
C ALA A 153 3.05 -9.29 11.05
N TYR A 154 2.02 -9.96 11.54
CA TYR A 154 1.72 -10.02 12.97
C TYR A 154 2.85 -10.67 13.77
N GLU A 155 3.34 -11.86 13.38
CA GLU A 155 4.39 -12.58 14.08
C GLU A 155 5.77 -11.91 14.00
N SER A 156 5.99 -11.06 13.00
CA SER A 156 7.22 -10.25 12.86
C SER A 156 7.15 -8.92 13.58
N GLY A 157 5.98 -8.48 14.03
CA GLY A 157 5.77 -7.14 14.60
C GLY A 157 5.72 -6.03 13.55
N ALA A 158 5.41 -6.34 12.29
CA ALA A 158 5.15 -5.34 11.26
C ALA A 158 3.81 -4.64 11.50
N ASP A 159 3.64 -3.43 10.95
CA ASP A 159 2.49 -2.56 11.21
C ASP A 159 1.37 -2.73 10.18
N GLY A 160 1.63 -3.43 9.08
CA GLY A 160 0.62 -3.61 8.05
C GLY A 160 1.08 -4.49 6.90
N VAL A 161 0.15 -4.68 5.97
CA VAL A 161 0.32 -5.53 4.80
C VAL A 161 -0.10 -4.81 3.52
N LEU A 162 0.50 -5.21 2.39
CA LEU A 162 0.16 -4.69 1.07
C LEU A 162 0.16 -5.82 0.04
N ILE A 163 -0.85 -5.83 -0.85
CA ILE A 163 -0.81 -6.63 -2.07
C ILE A 163 -0.66 -5.68 -3.27
N ASP A 164 0.36 -5.92 -4.11
CA ASP A 164 0.55 -5.28 -5.42
C ASP A 164 0.54 -6.37 -6.52
N VAL A 165 0.72 -6.01 -7.77
CA VAL A 165 0.94 -6.90 -8.91
C VAL A 165 2.35 -6.71 -9.44
N LYS A 166 3.12 -7.80 -9.57
CA LYS A 166 4.51 -7.76 -10.06
C LYS A 166 4.57 -7.42 -11.54
N ASN A 167 3.81 -8.16 -12.35
CA ASN A 167 3.80 -8.04 -13.80
C ASN A 167 2.46 -7.47 -14.26
N LYS A 168 2.31 -6.15 -14.19
CA LYS A 168 1.02 -5.49 -14.36
C LYS A 168 0.43 -5.60 -15.77
N GLY A 169 1.23 -5.45 -16.84
CA GLY A 169 0.70 -5.37 -18.20
C GLY A 169 -0.58 -4.51 -18.25
N GLU A 170 -1.66 -5.03 -18.84
CA GLU A 170 -3.02 -4.45 -18.78
C GLU A 170 -3.84 -4.96 -17.58
N ALA A 171 -3.40 -6.05 -16.94
CA ALA A 171 -4.09 -6.67 -15.80
C ALA A 171 -3.97 -5.83 -14.53
N ASN A 172 -4.97 -6.00 -13.65
CA ASN A 172 -5.00 -5.38 -12.32
C ASN A 172 -5.11 -6.45 -11.21
N LEU A 173 -5.19 -6.00 -9.96
CA LEU A 173 -5.32 -6.84 -8.77
C LEU A 173 -6.42 -7.91 -8.89
N PHE A 174 -7.59 -7.52 -9.40
CA PHE A 174 -8.79 -8.35 -9.47
C PHE A 174 -8.74 -9.42 -10.56
N ASP A 175 -7.76 -9.35 -11.46
CA ASP A 175 -7.51 -10.40 -12.47
C ASP A 175 -6.74 -11.58 -11.87
N PHE A 176 -6.12 -11.41 -10.70
CA PHE A 176 -5.31 -12.43 -10.03
C PHE A 176 -5.94 -12.95 -8.74
N LEU A 177 -6.63 -12.09 -8.00
CA LEU A 177 -7.29 -12.45 -6.75
C LEU A 177 -8.76 -12.00 -6.81
N ASP A 178 -9.67 -12.97 -6.63
CA ASP A 178 -11.10 -12.70 -6.56
C ASP A 178 -11.45 -11.92 -5.27
N SER A 179 -12.65 -11.34 -5.25
CA SER A 179 -13.13 -10.53 -4.11
C SER A 179 -13.24 -11.34 -2.82
N HIS A 180 -13.48 -12.65 -2.88
CA HIS A 180 -13.55 -13.50 -1.68
C HIS A 180 -12.18 -13.65 -1.02
N LYS A 181 -11.12 -13.91 -1.80
CA LYS A 181 -9.74 -13.99 -1.29
C LYS A 181 -9.25 -12.66 -0.73
N LEU A 182 -9.57 -11.56 -1.43
CA LEU A 182 -9.23 -10.23 -0.96
C LEU A 182 -9.98 -9.85 0.32
N ARG A 183 -11.27 -10.21 0.43
CA ARG A 183 -12.05 -10.03 1.67
C ARG A 183 -11.40 -10.80 2.82
N PHE A 184 -11.11 -12.08 2.62
CA PHE A 184 -10.42 -12.90 3.62
C PHE A 184 -9.10 -12.26 4.07
N PHE A 185 -8.29 -11.77 3.11
CA PHE A 185 -7.03 -11.10 3.41
C PHE A 185 -7.21 -9.85 4.27
N VAL A 186 -8.19 -9.00 3.93
CA VAL A 186 -8.48 -7.77 4.68
C VAL A 186 -8.99 -8.10 6.08
N ASP A 187 -9.97 -8.99 6.19
CA ASP A 187 -10.59 -9.36 7.47
C ASP A 187 -9.56 -10.00 8.42
N GLU A 188 -8.73 -10.93 7.94
CA GLU A 188 -7.67 -11.55 8.76
C GLU A 188 -6.62 -10.52 9.19
N SER A 189 -6.28 -9.58 8.33
CA SER A 189 -5.33 -8.50 8.69
C SER A 189 -5.90 -7.59 9.78
N HIS A 190 -7.15 -7.17 9.64
CA HIS A 190 -7.82 -6.32 10.63
C HIS A 190 -8.01 -7.01 11.98
N LYS A 191 -8.33 -8.31 12.02
CA LYS A 191 -8.37 -9.10 13.26
C LYS A 191 -7.05 -9.09 14.02
N LEU A 192 -5.94 -8.94 13.30
CA LEU A 192 -4.58 -8.86 13.85
C LEU A 192 -4.12 -7.42 14.11
N GLY A 193 -4.98 -6.42 13.93
CA GLY A 193 -4.67 -4.99 14.13
C GLY A 193 -3.77 -4.37 13.08
N LEU A 194 -3.66 -5.00 11.89
CA LEU A 194 -2.78 -4.54 10.81
C LEU A 194 -3.49 -3.56 9.87
N THR A 195 -2.74 -2.56 9.41
CA THR A 195 -3.18 -1.68 8.31
C THR A 195 -3.11 -2.43 6.98
N VAL A 196 -4.14 -2.31 6.14
CA VAL A 196 -4.25 -3.02 4.86
C VAL A 196 -4.21 -2.06 3.68
N ALA A 197 -3.25 -2.27 2.78
CA ALA A 197 -3.18 -1.57 1.50
C ALA A 197 -3.41 -2.53 0.33
N LEU A 198 -4.21 -2.09 -0.65
CA LEU A 198 -4.41 -2.81 -1.90
C LEU A 198 -3.95 -1.94 -3.07
N ALA A 199 -3.12 -2.50 -3.94
CA ALA A 199 -2.56 -1.86 -5.11
C ALA A 199 -2.50 -2.84 -6.29
N GLY A 200 -1.91 -2.44 -7.40
CA GLY A 200 -1.75 -3.34 -8.55
C GLY A 200 -2.66 -2.99 -9.72
N GLY A 201 -2.36 -1.86 -10.37
CA GLY A 201 -3.06 -1.45 -11.59
C GLY A 201 -4.47 -0.93 -11.40
N LEU A 202 -4.85 -0.58 -10.16
CA LEU A 202 -6.16 -0.08 -9.79
C LEU A 202 -6.48 1.26 -10.49
N ARG A 203 -7.77 1.46 -10.78
CA ARG A 203 -8.33 2.62 -11.50
C ARG A 203 -9.48 3.23 -10.69
N LYS A 204 -9.99 4.38 -11.10
CA LYS A 204 -11.15 5.05 -10.45
C LYS A 204 -12.38 4.13 -10.33
N GLY A 205 -12.63 3.31 -11.35
CA GLY A 205 -13.75 2.34 -11.33
C GLY A 205 -13.61 1.22 -10.30
N ASP A 206 -12.40 1.00 -9.76
CA ASP A 206 -12.16 -0.05 -8.75
C ASP A 206 -12.41 0.46 -7.32
N VAL A 207 -12.55 1.78 -7.11
CA VAL A 207 -12.65 2.40 -5.78
C VAL A 207 -13.81 1.80 -4.98
N ILE A 208 -14.99 1.64 -5.59
CA ILE A 208 -16.15 1.06 -4.92
C ILE A 208 -15.86 -0.36 -4.39
N ARG A 209 -15.23 -1.20 -5.22
CA ARG A 209 -14.85 -2.56 -4.82
C ARG A 209 -13.84 -2.58 -3.68
N ILE A 210 -12.88 -1.64 -3.67
CA ILE A 210 -11.88 -1.52 -2.60
C ILE A 210 -12.53 -1.06 -1.29
N GLN A 211 -13.50 -0.14 -1.36
CA GLN A 211 -14.26 0.28 -0.18
C GLN A 211 -15.18 -0.82 0.34
N GLU A 212 -15.82 -1.59 -0.52
CA GLU A 212 -16.60 -2.76 -0.14
C GLU A 212 -15.74 -3.80 0.57
N LEU A 213 -14.51 -4.01 0.15
CA LEU A 213 -13.54 -4.87 0.82
C LEU A 213 -13.08 -4.34 2.18
N ASN A 214 -13.38 -3.08 2.50
CA ASN A 214 -12.95 -2.39 3.73
C ASN A 214 -11.42 -2.25 3.87
N ALA A 215 -10.68 -2.13 2.75
CA ALA A 215 -9.24 -1.83 2.81
C ALA A 215 -9.00 -0.41 3.33
N ASP A 216 -7.89 -0.18 4.04
CA ASP A 216 -7.55 1.13 4.61
C ASP A 216 -6.92 2.07 3.58
N ILE A 217 -6.20 1.50 2.61
CA ILE A 217 -5.40 2.26 1.65
C ILE A 217 -5.57 1.68 0.24
N ILE A 218 -5.87 2.55 -0.73
CA ILE A 218 -5.78 2.25 -2.16
C ILE A 218 -4.50 2.84 -2.74
N GLY A 219 -3.66 2.00 -3.36
CA GLY A 219 -2.40 2.42 -3.98
C GLY A 219 -2.51 2.53 -5.50
N VAL A 220 -2.17 3.71 -6.05
CA VAL A 220 -2.23 3.97 -7.48
C VAL A 220 -0.97 4.67 -8.00
N ARG A 221 -0.70 4.53 -9.31
CA ARG A 221 0.22 5.36 -10.08
C ARG A 221 -0.37 5.65 -11.46
N ARG A 222 -0.56 4.64 -12.29
CA ARG A 222 -0.99 4.81 -13.70
C ARG A 222 -2.31 5.56 -13.84
N ALA A 223 -3.21 5.42 -12.87
CA ALA A 223 -4.52 6.07 -12.87
C ALA A 223 -4.47 7.60 -12.69
N VAL A 224 -3.34 8.12 -12.23
CA VAL A 224 -3.10 9.54 -11.95
C VAL A 224 -1.92 10.12 -12.74
N CYS A 225 -1.45 9.37 -13.76
CA CYS A 225 -0.43 9.83 -14.69
C CYS A 225 -1.04 10.26 -16.03
N GLU A 226 -0.40 11.24 -16.66
CA GLU A 226 -0.67 11.54 -18.07
C GLU A 226 -0.37 10.34 -18.96
N ARG A 227 -0.98 10.29 -20.14
CA ARG A 227 -0.67 9.32 -21.19
C ARG A 227 -0.17 10.04 -22.43
N PHE A 228 1.00 9.65 -22.89
CA PHE A 228 1.58 10.15 -24.12
C PHE A 228 2.10 8.98 -24.96
N ASN A 229 1.63 8.87 -26.21
CA ASN A 229 2.00 7.78 -27.15
C ASN A 229 1.87 6.38 -26.53
N GLY A 230 0.79 6.11 -25.79
CA GLY A 230 0.53 4.81 -25.14
C GLY A 230 1.36 4.53 -23.90
N LYS A 231 2.30 5.41 -23.52
CA LYS A 231 3.12 5.30 -22.32
C LYS A 231 2.57 6.15 -21.18
N PHE A 232 2.76 5.69 -19.95
CA PHE A 232 2.44 6.47 -18.76
C PHE A 232 3.61 7.43 -18.48
N GLY A 233 3.28 8.71 -18.40
CA GLY A 233 4.19 9.79 -18.06
C GLY A 233 4.21 10.09 -16.56
N ARG A 234 4.15 11.39 -16.23
CA ARG A 234 4.25 11.91 -14.87
C ARG A 234 2.89 11.94 -14.18
N VAL A 235 2.92 11.86 -12.85
CA VAL A 235 1.76 12.14 -11.99
C VAL A 235 1.31 13.58 -12.22
N GLN A 236 -0.02 13.78 -12.32
CA GLN A 236 -0.63 15.08 -12.52
C GLN A 236 -1.53 15.43 -11.33
N LYS A 237 -1.37 16.63 -10.78
CA LYS A 237 -2.15 17.13 -9.64
C LYS A 237 -3.65 16.97 -9.86
N ASP A 238 -4.15 17.39 -11.02
CA ASP A 238 -5.60 17.38 -11.32
C ASP A 238 -6.15 15.95 -11.37
N PHE A 239 -5.37 14.98 -11.87
CA PHE A 239 -5.79 13.58 -11.90
C PHE A 239 -5.81 12.96 -10.50
N VAL A 240 -4.90 13.38 -9.60
CA VAL A 240 -4.93 13.00 -8.19
C VAL A 240 -6.15 13.60 -7.51
N SER A 241 -6.44 14.89 -7.71
CA SER A 241 -7.63 15.56 -7.15
C SER A 241 -8.92 14.91 -7.63
N ASP A 242 -8.99 14.50 -8.90
CA ASP A 242 -10.12 13.76 -9.47
C ASP A 242 -10.28 12.39 -8.79
N PHE A 243 -9.18 11.71 -8.49
CA PHE A 243 -9.24 10.42 -7.80
C PHE A 243 -9.75 10.57 -6.37
N VAL A 244 -9.27 11.60 -5.64
CA VAL A 244 -9.75 11.94 -4.29
C VAL A 244 -11.25 12.25 -4.31
N ARG A 245 -11.74 13.00 -5.30
CA ARG A 245 -13.18 13.28 -5.44
C ARG A 245 -14.00 12.00 -5.58
N VAL A 246 -13.52 11.02 -6.34
CA VAL A 246 -14.20 9.71 -6.47
C VAL A 246 -14.24 8.98 -5.13
N ILE A 247 -13.13 8.93 -4.37
CA ILE A 247 -13.12 8.30 -3.04
C ILE A 247 -14.16 8.95 -2.13
N ASN A 248 -14.22 10.28 -2.09
CA ASN A 248 -15.11 11.03 -1.22
C ASN A 248 -16.59 10.93 -1.64
N SER A 249 -16.90 10.90 -2.95
CA SER A 249 -18.28 10.80 -3.44
C SER A 249 -18.95 9.48 -3.05
N ILE A 250 -18.20 8.38 -3.07
CA ILE A 250 -18.74 7.06 -2.69
C ILE A 250 -19.00 7.00 -1.17
N LYS A 251 -18.17 7.70 -0.37
CA LYS A 251 -18.38 7.82 1.08
C LYS A 251 -19.71 8.51 1.42
N MET A 252 -20.10 9.56 0.70
CA MET A 252 -21.36 10.28 0.92
C MET A 252 -22.57 9.38 0.63
N ILE A 253 -22.56 8.61 -0.45
CA ILE A 253 -23.66 7.70 -0.80
C ILE A 253 -23.86 6.63 0.29
N ALA A 254 -22.78 6.11 0.89
CA ALA A 254 -22.86 5.11 1.95
C ALA A 254 -23.44 5.67 3.26
N THR A 255 -23.19 6.95 3.57
CA THR A 255 -23.76 7.62 4.77
C THR A 255 -25.23 7.97 4.60
N ASP A 256 -25.66 8.40 3.41
CA ASP A 256 -27.07 8.73 3.13
C ASP A 256 -27.98 7.51 3.13
N SER A 257 -27.49 6.35 2.65
CA SER A 257 -28.26 5.10 2.69
C SER A 257 -28.47 4.56 4.10
N THR A 258 -27.59 4.87 5.04
CA THR A 258 -27.74 4.46 6.46
C THR A 258 -28.75 5.34 7.21
N SER A 259 -28.84 6.63 6.86
CA SER A 259 -29.78 7.56 7.50
C SER A 259 -31.24 7.38 7.08
N MET A 260 -31.51 6.73 5.94
CA MET A 260 -32.88 6.43 5.48
C MET A 260 -33.52 5.19 6.12
N HIS A 261 -32.70 4.31 6.72
CA HIS A 261 -33.24 3.13 7.43
C HIS A 261 -33.63 3.38 8.89
N ASP A 262 -33.22 4.52 9.48
CA ASP A 262 -33.59 4.90 10.86
C ASP A 262 -34.89 5.69 10.95
N LEU A 263 -35.61 5.92 9.85
CA LEU A 263 -36.86 6.68 9.77
C LEU A 263 -38.08 5.85 9.32
N SER A 264 -38.01 4.52 9.36
CA SER A 264 -39.16 3.66 9.02
C SER A 264 -39.53 2.73 10.17
#